data_ccb1919d7f9e3d7d3cd2f68ade5ccf3e
#
_entry.id   ccb1919d7f9e3d7d3cd2f68ade5ccf3e
#
_cell.length_a   1.000
_cell.length_b   1.000
_cell.length_c   1.000
_cell.angle_alpha   90.00
_cell.angle_beta   90.00
_cell.angle_gamma   90.00
#
_symmetry.space_group_name_H-M   'P 1'
#
loop_
_entity.id
_entity.type
_entity.pdbx_description
1 polymer ?
#
loop_
_entity_poly.entity_id
_entity_poly.type
_entity_poly.pdbx_seq_one_letter_code
_entity_poly.pdbx_strand_id
1 'polypeptide(L)'
;MNCPNCLIVILPTDRFCEECGTSLIADSTINPTQAKNKGCSKCGSGEIDADGYCVNCGFRNHDTEHDRFEVVLSPQLAGVCDRGLKHHHNEDFLALSTIENLATQILVVCDGVSSSQTPELASQTAAKTTCEFLSKNLTQGQTPEEAMQNAITAALQAVSAIPYQSKVSADPPSTTLVAAIVQNRVATIGWLGDSRAYWIASESKQLTIDDSWLNDMVSSGKMTEAEAMRSSNAHAITNWLGADVRDSAKPSIINFPIPSQGYLLLCTDGLWNYAPETSQILALVQQSGSSDAVIISRYLVDFARSQGGHDNITVVVLYLN
;
A
#
# COMPACT_ATOMS: atom_id res chain seq x y z
N MET A 1 -8.99 36.75 -4.35
CA MET A 1 -7.67 37.22 -3.87
C MET A 1 -6.66 36.12 -4.07
N ASN A 2 -5.37 36.39 -3.93
CA ASN A 2 -4.37 35.36 -4.13
C ASN A 2 -3.75 34.97 -2.77
N CYS A 3 -3.41 33.70 -2.61
CA CYS A 3 -2.69 33.21 -1.45
C CYS A 3 -1.35 33.95 -1.27
N PRO A 4 -1.04 34.46 -0.08
CA PRO A 4 0.21 35.21 0.14
C PRO A 4 1.48 34.37 0.04
N ASN A 5 1.36 33.04 0.12
CA ASN A 5 2.50 32.13 0.08
C ASN A 5 2.73 31.48 -1.29
N CYS A 6 1.67 30.98 -1.96
CA CYS A 6 1.81 30.23 -3.23
C CYS A 6 1.15 30.95 -4.43
N LEU A 7 0.55 32.14 -4.22
CA LEU A 7 -0.05 32.99 -5.25
C LEU A 7 -1.27 32.43 -6.00
N ILE A 8 -1.79 31.26 -5.58
CA ILE A 8 -2.99 30.67 -6.19
C ILE A 8 -4.22 31.50 -5.87
N VAL A 9 -5.24 31.46 -6.73
CA VAL A 9 -6.50 32.19 -6.52
C VAL A 9 -7.30 31.51 -5.42
N ILE A 10 -7.70 32.27 -4.39
CA ILE A 10 -8.47 31.81 -3.24
C ILE A 10 -9.80 32.58 -3.15
N LEU A 11 -10.82 31.93 -2.59
CA LEU A 11 -12.11 32.55 -2.34
C LEU A 11 -12.07 33.46 -1.10
N PRO A 12 -12.90 34.48 -1.00
CA PRO A 12 -12.97 35.35 0.19
C PRO A 12 -13.40 34.64 1.47
N THR A 13 -14.02 33.48 1.34
CA THR A 13 -14.53 32.64 2.44
C THR A 13 -13.52 31.61 2.94
N ASP A 14 -12.42 31.43 2.21
CA ASP A 14 -11.41 30.42 2.55
C ASP A 14 -10.65 30.84 3.81
N ARG A 15 -10.53 29.93 4.75
CA ARG A 15 -9.78 30.11 5.99
C ARG A 15 -8.31 29.71 5.84
N PHE A 16 -8.03 28.83 4.88
CA PHE A 16 -6.72 28.30 4.55
C PHE A 16 -6.59 28.18 3.04
N CYS A 17 -5.37 28.25 2.54
CA CYS A 17 -5.07 27.94 1.14
C CYS A 17 -5.07 26.41 0.96
N GLU A 18 -5.94 25.89 0.12
CA GLU A 18 -6.05 24.45 -0.14
C GLU A 18 -4.77 23.85 -0.75
N GLU A 19 -4.01 24.67 -1.49
CA GLU A 19 -2.78 24.19 -2.16
C GLU A 19 -1.56 24.14 -1.23
N CYS A 20 -1.38 25.11 -0.33
CA CYS A 20 -0.16 25.19 0.50
C CYS A 20 -0.43 25.21 2.01
N GLY A 21 -1.69 25.12 2.46
CA GLY A 21 -2.09 25.11 3.86
C GLY A 21 -1.87 26.43 4.61
N THR A 22 -1.54 27.54 3.93
CA THR A 22 -1.29 28.82 4.56
C THR A 22 -2.59 29.40 5.13
N SER A 23 -2.57 29.76 6.44
CA SER A 23 -3.71 30.43 7.09
C SER A 23 -3.96 31.80 6.46
N LEU A 24 -5.22 32.07 6.11
CA LEU A 24 -5.69 33.30 5.50
C LEU A 24 -6.38 34.23 6.50
N ILE A 25 -6.43 33.84 7.78
CA ILE A 25 -7.02 34.62 8.88
C ILE A 25 -5.86 35.32 9.62
N ALA A 26 -6.02 36.65 9.82
CA ALA A 26 -5.04 37.46 10.56
C ALA A 26 -5.03 37.10 12.05
N ASP A 27 -3.81 36.94 12.61
CA ASP A 27 -3.52 36.58 13.99
C ASP A 27 -4.32 37.34 15.04
N SER A 28 -4.96 36.60 15.94
CA SER A 28 -5.27 37.07 17.28
C SER A 28 -4.41 36.28 18.29
N THR A 29 -3.50 36.98 18.91
CA THR A 29 -2.53 36.54 19.93
C THR A 29 -3.13 35.70 21.03
N ILE A 30 -2.54 34.49 21.26
CA ILE A 30 -2.78 33.71 22.48
C ILE A 30 -1.44 33.22 23.04
N ASN A 31 -1.22 33.54 24.33
CA ASN A 31 -0.06 33.12 25.14
C ASN A 31 -0.13 31.62 25.50
N PRO A 32 1.01 30.91 25.60
CA PRO A 32 1.02 29.49 25.91
C PRO A 32 1.13 29.22 27.42
N THR A 33 0.13 28.58 28.02
CA THR A 33 0.32 27.85 29.29
C THR A 33 -0.60 26.65 29.38
N GLN A 34 0.04 25.47 29.39
CA GLN A 34 -0.33 24.16 29.96
C GLN A 34 -1.72 23.55 29.75
N ALA A 35 -1.77 22.40 29.05
CA ALA A 35 -2.36 21.14 29.56
C ALA A 35 -2.19 20.00 28.55
N LYS A 36 -1.90 18.79 29.03
CA LYS A 36 -1.87 17.53 28.29
C LYS A 36 -3.27 17.20 27.79
N ASN A 37 -3.60 17.55 26.56
CA ASN A 37 -4.72 17.02 25.80
C ASN A 37 -4.22 16.79 24.38
N LYS A 38 -4.77 15.78 23.72
CA LYS A 38 -4.54 15.42 22.31
C LYS A 38 -4.94 16.60 21.38
N GLY A 39 -4.22 17.70 21.47
CA GLY A 39 -4.41 18.90 20.68
C GLY A 39 -3.39 19.02 19.56
N CYS A 40 -3.61 19.92 18.64
CA CYS A 40 -2.72 20.21 17.52
C CYS A 40 -1.28 20.44 17.99
N SER A 41 -0.32 19.73 17.40
CA SER A 41 1.09 19.83 17.71
C SER A 41 1.71 21.20 17.38
N LYS A 42 1.05 22.01 16.54
CA LYS A 42 1.50 23.34 16.13
C LYS A 42 0.93 24.46 17.04
N CYS A 43 -0.36 24.47 17.31
CA CYS A 43 -0.99 25.57 18.07
C CYS A 43 -1.36 25.17 19.50
N GLY A 44 -1.21 23.92 19.89
CA GLY A 44 -1.53 23.39 21.23
C GLY A 44 -3.03 23.39 21.56
N SER A 45 -3.87 23.94 20.72
CA SER A 45 -5.32 24.06 20.90
C SER A 45 -6.05 23.64 19.63
N GLY A 46 -7.24 23.12 19.76
CA GLY A 46 -8.10 22.73 18.65
C GLY A 46 -8.21 21.21 18.50
N GLU A 47 -9.40 20.80 18.12
CA GLU A 47 -9.66 19.41 17.75
C GLU A 47 -9.04 19.14 16.39
N ILE A 48 -8.63 17.89 16.17
CA ILE A 48 -8.18 17.40 14.87
C ILE A 48 -9.40 16.80 14.20
N ASP A 49 -9.69 17.24 12.98
CA ASP A 49 -10.80 16.70 12.19
C ASP A 49 -10.47 15.27 11.67
N ALA A 50 -11.44 14.66 10.97
CA ALA A 50 -11.30 13.33 10.43
C ALA A 50 -10.16 13.21 9.39
N ASP A 51 -9.79 14.34 8.75
CA ASP A 51 -8.73 14.42 7.75
C ASP A 51 -7.35 14.75 8.37
N GLY A 52 -7.29 14.81 9.71
CA GLY A 52 -6.07 15.04 10.45
C GLY A 52 -5.64 16.53 10.53
N TYR A 53 -6.50 17.47 10.18
CA TYR A 53 -6.21 18.89 10.27
C TYR A 53 -6.75 19.52 11.56
N CYS A 54 -5.99 20.43 12.13
CA CYS A 54 -6.46 21.21 13.25
C CYS A 54 -7.53 22.20 12.82
N VAL A 55 -8.75 22.08 13.35
CA VAL A 55 -9.88 22.97 13.05
C VAL A 55 -9.61 24.44 13.41
N ASN A 56 -8.61 24.69 14.26
CA ASN A 56 -8.27 26.04 14.71
C ASN A 56 -7.20 26.73 13.85
N CYS A 57 -6.12 26.01 13.46
CA CYS A 57 -5.00 26.62 12.74
C CYS A 57 -4.71 25.98 11.37
N GLY A 58 -5.52 25.01 10.92
CA GLY A 58 -5.35 24.32 9.66
C GLY A 58 -4.06 23.48 9.56
N PHE A 59 -3.30 23.40 10.64
CA PHE A 59 -2.09 22.58 10.64
C PHE A 59 -2.48 21.11 10.64
N ARG A 60 -1.95 20.35 9.69
CA ARG A 60 -2.09 18.89 9.68
C ARG A 60 -1.33 18.33 10.88
N ASN A 61 -2.07 17.76 11.80
CA ASN A 61 -1.48 17.07 12.95
C ASN A 61 -1.05 15.70 12.46
N HIS A 62 0.20 15.58 12.03
CA HIS A 62 0.72 14.33 11.51
C HIS A 62 0.51 13.24 12.55
N ASP A 63 -0.32 12.27 12.22
CA ASP A 63 -0.30 10.97 12.86
C ASP A 63 0.89 10.22 12.25
N THR A 64 2.08 10.52 12.76
CA THR A 64 3.35 10.00 12.22
C THR A 64 3.43 8.48 12.29
N GLU A 65 2.62 7.84 13.13
CA GLU A 65 2.58 6.39 13.27
C GLU A 65 1.89 5.71 12.07
N HIS A 66 0.95 6.40 11.41
CA HIS A 66 0.24 5.86 10.23
C HIS A 66 0.81 6.38 8.91
N ASP A 67 1.41 7.58 8.90
CA ASP A 67 2.00 8.17 7.69
C ASP A 67 3.23 7.39 7.21
N ARG A 68 4.06 6.86 8.11
CA ARG A 68 5.18 5.96 7.80
C ARG A 68 5.40 4.99 8.96
N PHE A 69 5.40 3.72 8.65
CA PHE A 69 5.73 2.68 9.63
C PHE A 69 6.57 1.57 9.00
N GLU A 70 7.21 0.81 9.85
CA GLU A 70 8.10 -0.28 9.48
C GLU A 70 7.77 -1.51 10.30
N VAL A 71 7.82 -2.67 9.66
CA VAL A 71 7.70 -3.96 10.33
C VAL A 71 8.99 -4.74 10.07
N VAL A 72 9.72 -5.07 11.13
CA VAL A 72 10.99 -5.80 11.06
C VAL A 72 10.88 -7.07 11.89
N LEU A 73 10.85 -8.22 11.24
CA LEU A 73 10.83 -9.51 11.94
C LEU A 73 12.24 -10.08 12.08
N SER A 74 13.11 -9.84 11.14
CA SER A 74 14.53 -10.23 11.16
C SER A 74 15.32 -9.38 10.15
N PRO A 75 16.66 -9.46 10.15
CA PRO A 75 17.47 -8.84 9.08
C PRO A 75 17.10 -9.32 7.67
N GLN A 76 16.50 -10.53 7.56
CA GLN A 76 16.09 -11.09 6.28
C GLN A 76 14.67 -10.72 5.87
N LEU A 77 13.78 -10.33 6.81
CA LEU A 77 12.37 -10.05 6.53
C LEU A 77 11.94 -8.76 7.18
N ALA A 78 11.66 -7.77 6.37
CA ALA A 78 11.13 -6.48 6.78
C ALA A 78 10.30 -5.81 5.68
N GLY A 79 9.51 -4.82 6.06
CA GLY A 79 8.79 -3.96 5.14
C GLY A 79 8.65 -2.55 5.66
N VAL A 80 8.46 -1.62 4.74
CA VAL A 80 8.25 -0.19 4.97
C VAL A 80 7.02 0.24 4.20
N CYS A 81 6.13 0.95 4.87
CA CYS A 81 4.94 1.56 4.31
C CYS A 81 5.01 3.06 4.55
N ASP A 82 4.79 3.87 3.52
CA ASP A 82 4.92 5.33 3.55
C ASP A 82 3.80 5.99 2.76
N ARG A 83 3.23 7.04 3.31
CA ARG A 83 2.14 7.80 2.68
C ARG A 83 2.53 8.47 1.36
N GLY A 84 3.81 8.57 1.06
CA GLY A 84 4.29 9.40 -0.05
C GLY A 84 4.24 10.90 0.27
N LEU A 85 4.19 11.72 -0.79
CA LEU A 85 4.27 13.18 -0.65
C LEU A 85 2.98 13.91 -1.03
N LYS A 86 2.07 13.25 -1.76
CA LYS A 86 0.87 13.89 -2.34
C LYS A 86 -0.43 13.46 -1.68
N HIS A 87 -0.56 12.22 -1.28
CA HIS A 87 -1.76 11.73 -0.60
C HIS A 87 -1.93 12.34 0.80
N HIS A 88 -3.17 12.50 1.22
CA HIS A 88 -3.53 13.02 2.54
C HIS A 88 -3.43 11.92 3.62
N HIS A 89 -3.75 10.68 3.27
CA HIS A 89 -3.73 9.51 4.12
C HIS A 89 -2.82 8.43 3.53
N ASN A 90 -2.37 7.51 4.37
CA ASN A 90 -1.73 6.30 3.91
C ASN A 90 -2.81 5.22 3.79
N GLU A 91 -3.17 4.92 2.57
CA GLU A 91 -4.20 3.94 2.20
C GLU A 91 -3.61 2.54 2.02
N ASP A 92 -2.28 2.44 2.03
CA ASP A 92 -1.54 1.18 1.98
C ASP A 92 -1.43 0.52 3.34
N PHE A 93 -1.26 -0.80 3.34
CA PHE A 93 -0.92 -1.55 4.54
C PHE A 93 -0.08 -2.79 4.23
N LEU A 94 0.79 -3.16 5.18
CA LEU A 94 1.53 -4.42 5.14
C LEU A 94 1.35 -5.23 6.44
N ALA A 95 1.45 -6.55 6.31
CA ALA A 95 1.50 -7.46 7.46
C ALA A 95 2.52 -8.57 7.20
N LEU A 96 3.31 -8.89 8.21
CA LEU A 96 4.35 -9.92 8.16
C LEU A 96 4.17 -10.90 9.32
N SER A 97 4.50 -12.16 9.08
CA SER A 97 4.54 -13.19 10.14
C SER A 97 5.60 -14.25 9.84
N THR A 98 6.09 -14.89 10.89
CA THR A 98 6.97 -16.06 10.79
C THR A 98 6.41 -17.18 11.66
N ILE A 99 6.30 -18.38 11.09
CA ILE A 99 5.89 -19.58 11.82
C ILE A 99 7.16 -20.43 12.00
N GLU A 100 7.82 -20.25 13.15
CA GLU A 100 9.15 -20.82 13.41
C GLU A 100 9.22 -22.34 13.29
N ASN A 101 8.24 -23.05 13.87
CA ASN A 101 8.18 -24.51 13.82
C ASN A 101 7.93 -25.10 12.43
N LEU A 102 7.52 -24.28 11.47
CA LEU A 102 7.34 -24.65 10.06
C LEU A 102 8.39 -24.02 9.15
N ALA A 103 9.32 -23.24 9.68
CA ALA A 103 10.29 -22.43 8.92
C ALA A 103 9.59 -21.65 7.78
N THR A 104 8.42 -21.06 8.06
CA THR A 104 7.57 -20.42 7.07
C THR A 104 7.53 -18.91 7.30
N GLN A 105 7.69 -18.13 6.23
CA GLN A 105 7.51 -16.68 6.22
C GLN A 105 6.24 -16.31 5.47
N ILE A 106 5.50 -15.32 5.98
CA ILE A 106 4.27 -14.79 5.40
C ILE A 106 4.47 -13.30 5.18
N LEU A 107 4.22 -12.86 3.95
CA LEU A 107 4.29 -11.48 3.51
C LEU A 107 2.94 -11.10 2.92
N VAL A 108 2.41 -9.94 3.30
CA VAL A 108 1.15 -9.39 2.76
C VAL A 108 1.30 -7.90 2.54
N VAL A 109 0.90 -7.43 1.36
CA VAL A 109 0.82 -6.02 0.98
C VAL A 109 -0.55 -5.76 0.38
N CYS A 110 -1.18 -4.67 0.79
CA CYS A 110 -2.49 -4.22 0.32
C CYS A 110 -2.44 -2.72 0.03
N ASP A 111 -3.06 -2.30 -1.06
CA ASP A 111 -3.20 -0.94 -1.55
C ASP A 111 -4.69 -0.59 -1.56
N GLY A 112 -5.08 0.41 -0.78
CA GLY A 112 -6.47 0.84 -0.66
C GLY A 112 -6.91 1.65 -1.88
N VAL A 113 -8.04 1.28 -2.48
CA VAL A 113 -8.55 1.95 -3.68
C VAL A 113 -9.03 3.37 -3.32
N SER A 114 -8.30 4.40 -3.70
CA SER A 114 -8.53 5.81 -3.29
C SER A 114 -9.91 6.36 -3.64
N SER A 115 -10.59 5.82 -4.68
CA SER A 115 -11.97 6.19 -5.03
C SER A 115 -13.02 5.58 -4.11
N SER A 116 -12.64 4.62 -3.28
CA SER A 116 -13.54 3.92 -2.35
C SER A 116 -13.68 4.66 -1.01
N GLN A 117 -14.68 4.26 -0.22
CA GLN A 117 -14.84 4.76 1.15
C GLN A 117 -13.85 4.04 2.07
N THR A 118 -13.18 4.77 2.94
CA THR A 118 -12.24 4.24 3.96
C THR A 118 -11.20 3.25 3.41
N PRO A 119 -10.45 3.60 2.34
CA PRO A 119 -9.49 2.69 1.70
C PRO A 119 -8.40 2.21 2.68
N GLU A 120 -7.98 3.06 3.62
CA GLU A 120 -7.02 2.73 4.68
C GLU A 120 -7.52 1.63 5.62
N LEU A 121 -8.83 1.60 5.90
CA LEU A 121 -9.44 0.55 6.71
C LEU A 121 -9.58 -0.75 5.90
N ALA A 122 -9.85 -0.65 4.60
CA ALA A 122 -9.94 -1.79 3.71
C ALA A 122 -8.59 -2.53 3.60
N SER A 123 -7.51 -1.81 3.29
CA SER A 123 -6.15 -2.37 3.17
C SER A 123 -5.66 -2.97 4.49
N GLN A 124 -5.87 -2.25 5.61
CA GLN A 124 -5.51 -2.75 6.93
C GLN A 124 -6.28 -4.03 7.31
N THR A 125 -7.59 -4.06 7.05
CA THR A 125 -8.44 -5.22 7.32
C THR A 125 -8.01 -6.41 6.48
N ALA A 126 -7.80 -6.20 5.17
CA ALA A 126 -7.36 -7.25 4.26
C ALA A 126 -6.00 -7.84 4.67
N ALA A 127 -5.00 -6.99 4.90
CA ALA A 127 -3.66 -7.45 5.23
C ALA A 127 -3.61 -8.22 6.56
N LYS A 128 -4.24 -7.71 7.61
CA LYS A 128 -4.29 -8.38 8.92
C LYS A 128 -5.04 -9.71 8.84
N THR A 129 -6.23 -9.72 8.25
CA THR A 129 -7.04 -10.94 8.10
C THR A 129 -6.29 -11.99 7.31
N THR A 130 -5.69 -11.62 6.17
CA THR A 130 -4.90 -12.55 5.35
C THR A 130 -3.75 -13.15 6.16
N CYS A 131 -2.94 -12.32 6.83
CA CYS A 131 -1.79 -12.77 7.61
C CYS A 131 -2.19 -13.72 8.77
N GLU A 132 -3.27 -13.39 9.48
CA GLU A 132 -3.80 -14.20 10.58
C GLU A 132 -4.35 -15.56 10.08
N PHE A 133 -5.13 -15.55 9.00
CA PHE A 133 -5.69 -16.79 8.43
C PHE A 133 -4.62 -17.69 7.85
N LEU A 134 -3.63 -17.14 7.14
CA LEU A 134 -2.48 -17.90 6.65
C LEU A 134 -1.74 -18.56 7.81
N SER A 135 -1.40 -17.80 8.84
CA SER A 135 -0.69 -18.34 10.02
C SER A 135 -1.47 -19.46 10.70
N LYS A 136 -2.78 -19.28 10.88
CA LYS A 136 -3.67 -20.28 11.50
C LYS A 136 -3.79 -21.53 10.63
N ASN A 137 -4.09 -21.38 9.35
CA ASN A 137 -4.38 -22.49 8.45
C ASN A 137 -3.15 -23.36 8.20
N LEU A 138 -1.97 -22.74 8.02
CA LEU A 138 -0.70 -23.46 7.88
C LEU A 138 -0.34 -24.22 9.15
N THR A 139 -0.56 -23.63 10.32
CA THR A 139 -0.34 -24.31 11.61
C THR A 139 -1.31 -25.50 11.80
N GLN A 140 -2.49 -25.46 11.19
CA GLN A 140 -3.46 -26.55 11.17
C GLN A 140 -3.17 -27.61 10.10
N GLY A 141 -2.09 -27.48 9.31
CA GLY A 141 -1.65 -28.45 8.34
C GLY A 141 -2.29 -28.35 6.95
N GLN A 142 -2.94 -27.22 6.62
CA GLN A 142 -3.37 -26.95 5.23
C GLN A 142 -2.14 -26.79 4.33
N THR A 143 -2.30 -27.14 3.05
CA THR A 143 -1.29 -26.81 2.03
C THR A 143 -1.19 -25.30 1.83
N PRO A 144 -0.04 -24.76 1.38
CA PRO A 144 0.09 -23.33 1.12
C PRO A 144 -0.95 -22.77 0.14
N GLU A 145 -1.33 -23.53 -0.89
CA GLU A 145 -2.36 -23.14 -1.86
C GLU A 145 -3.74 -23.07 -1.24
N GLU A 146 -4.14 -24.08 -0.47
CA GLU A 146 -5.43 -24.09 0.23
C GLU A 146 -5.48 -22.97 1.27
N ALA A 147 -4.40 -22.78 2.03
CA ALA A 147 -4.30 -21.71 3.02
C ALA A 147 -4.42 -20.33 2.36
N MET A 148 -3.77 -20.12 1.20
CA MET A 148 -3.84 -18.87 0.43
C MET A 148 -5.27 -18.60 -0.05
N GLN A 149 -5.92 -19.60 -0.70
CA GLN A 149 -7.29 -19.46 -1.18
C GLN A 149 -8.27 -19.11 -0.04
N ASN A 150 -8.15 -19.80 1.09
CA ASN A 150 -9.01 -19.60 2.25
C ASN A 150 -8.76 -18.23 2.91
N ALA A 151 -7.50 -17.79 3.00
CA ALA A 151 -7.15 -16.50 3.59
C ALA A 151 -7.66 -15.33 2.75
N ILE A 152 -7.52 -15.40 1.42
CA ILE A 152 -8.04 -14.36 0.52
C ILE A 152 -9.58 -14.32 0.56
N THR A 153 -10.23 -15.47 0.64
CA THR A 153 -11.69 -15.55 0.80
C THR A 153 -12.13 -14.90 2.12
N ALA A 154 -11.41 -15.15 3.23
CA ALA A 154 -11.69 -14.53 4.52
C ALA A 154 -11.45 -13.01 4.49
N ALA A 155 -10.39 -12.55 3.81
CA ALA A 155 -10.11 -11.14 3.62
C ALA A 155 -11.21 -10.43 2.83
N LEU A 156 -11.69 -11.04 1.73
CA LEU A 156 -12.82 -10.53 0.95
C LEU A 156 -14.07 -10.37 1.82
N GLN A 157 -14.39 -11.38 2.63
CA GLN A 157 -15.54 -11.31 3.55
C GLN A 157 -15.36 -10.20 4.59
N ALA A 158 -14.17 -10.05 5.15
CA ALA A 158 -13.88 -9.03 6.17
C ALA A 158 -13.95 -7.61 5.59
N VAL A 159 -13.39 -7.37 4.41
CA VAL A 159 -13.47 -6.06 3.72
C VAL A 159 -14.91 -5.76 3.32
N SER A 160 -15.64 -6.72 2.77
CA SER A 160 -17.05 -6.55 2.38
C SER A 160 -17.98 -6.28 3.57
N ALA A 161 -17.56 -6.64 4.79
CA ALA A 161 -18.31 -6.38 6.02
C ALA A 161 -18.04 -4.99 6.62
N ILE A 162 -17.10 -4.22 6.08
CA ILE A 162 -16.83 -2.84 6.54
C ILE A 162 -18.07 -1.99 6.25
N PRO A 163 -18.64 -1.27 7.26
CA PRO A 163 -19.79 -0.42 7.04
C PRO A 163 -19.48 0.74 6.08
N TYR A 164 -20.35 0.99 5.13
CA TYR A 164 -20.25 2.10 4.19
C TYR A 164 -21.61 2.73 3.87
N GLN A 165 -21.60 3.91 3.29
CA GLN A 165 -22.80 4.66 2.96
C GLN A 165 -23.16 4.47 1.47
N SER A 166 -24.13 3.60 1.19
CA SER A 166 -24.58 3.28 -0.19
C SER A 166 -25.16 4.46 -0.98
N LYS A 167 -25.44 5.61 -0.32
CA LYS A 167 -25.97 6.83 -0.96
C LYS A 167 -24.89 7.83 -1.37
N VAL A 168 -23.65 7.58 -1.03
CA VAL A 168 -22.49 8.40 -1.42
C VAL A 168 -22.01 7.94 -2.79
N SER A 169 -21.49 8.85 -3.60
CA SER A 169 -20.99 8.55 -4.96
C SER A 169 -19.69 7.76 -4.99
N ALA A 170 -19.03 7.55 -3.85
CA ALA A 170 -17.82 6.74 -3.74
C ALA A 170 -18.16 5.25 -3.62
N ASP A 171 -17.28 4.43 -4.17
CA ASP A 171 -17.39 2.97 -4.13
C ASP A 171 -17.30 2.41 -2.70
N PRO A 172 -17.81 1.18 -2.44
CA PRO A 172 -17.60 0.52 -1.15
C PRO A 172 -16.11 0.38 -0.80
N PRO A 173 -15.76 0.22 0.50
CA PRO A 173 -14.38 -0.02 0.92
C PRO A 173 -13.72 -1.12 0.09
N SER A 174 -12.58 -0.81 -0.52
CA SER A 174 -11.93 -1.69 -1.49
C SER A 174 -10.42 -1.58 -1.41
N THR A 175 -9.73 -2.68 -1.71
CA THR A 175 -8.26 -2.75 -1.69
C THR A 175 -7.73 -3.83 -2.62
N THR A 176 -6.52 -3.65 -3.13
CA THR A 176 -5.74 -4.73 -3.75
C THR A 176 -5.19 -5.67 -2.68
N LEU A 177 -4.62 -6.77 -3.10
CA LEU A 177 -3.87 -7.67 -2.23
C LEU A 177 -2.79 -8.40 -3.03
N VAL A 178 -1.58 -8.45 -2.51
CA VAL A 178 -0.56 -9.43 -2.88
C VAL A 178 0.00 -10.08 -1.62
N ALA A 179 0.01 -11.41 -1.59
CA ALA A 179 0.51 -12.18 -0.46
C ALA A 179 1.45 -13.29 -0.91
N ALA A 180 2.42 -13.62 -0.06
CA ALA A 180 3.33 -14.73 -0.29
C ALA A 180 3.52 -15.59 0.97
N ILE A 181 3.55 -16.90 0.79
CA ILE A 181 3.99 -17.90 1.75
C ILE A 181 5.30 -18.46 1.24
N VAL A 182 6.36 -18.35 2.02
CA VAL A 182 7.65 -18.99 1.67
C VAL A 182 7.90 -20.14 2.61
N GLN A 183 7.93 -21.35 2.05
CA GLN A 183 8.19 -22.60 2.79
C GLN A 183 8.92 -23.57 1.88
N ASN A 184 9.91 -24.29 2.42
CA ASN A 184 10.64 -25.36 1.71
C ASN A 184 11.20 -24.92 0.33
N ARG A 185 11.70 -23.68 0.23
CA ARG A 185 12.20 -23.07 -1.02
C ARG A 185 11.13 -22.97 -2.14
N VAL A 186 9.89 -22.85 -1.76
CA VAL A 186 8.78 -22.50 -2.67
C VAL A 186 8.09 -21.26 -2.13
N ALA A 187 7.85 -20.29 -3.00
CA ALA A 187 6.98 -19.16 -2.73
C ALA A 187 5.60 -19.41 -3.36
N THR A 188 4.57 -19.61 -2.53
CA THR A 188 3.18 -19.62 -2.97
C THR A 188 2.67 -18.20 -2.90
N ILE A 189 2.33 -17.62 -4.05
CA ILE A 189 1.95 -16.21 -4.19
C ILE A 189 0.51 -16.13 -4.64
N GLY A 190 -0.30 -15.35 -3.94
CA GLY A 190 -1.69 -15.06 -4.28
C GLY A 190 -1.93 -13.57 -4.42
N TRP A 191 -2.75 -13.12 -5.41
CA TRP A 191 -3.02 -11.70 -5.59
C TRP A 191 -4.41 -11.42 -6.21
N LEU A 192 -4.86 -10.17 -6.01
CA LEU A 192 -5.94 -9.47 -6.68
C LEU A 192 -5.53 -8.01 -6.83
N GLY A 193 -5.65 -7.47 -8.03
CA GLY A 193 -5.24 -6.09 -8.34
C GLY A 193 -3.86 -6.02 -8.99
N ASP A 194 -3.19 -4.90 -8.81
CA ASP A 194 -1.94 -4.52 -9.48
C ASP A 194 -0.76 -4.31 -8.52
N SER A 195 -0.92 -4.61 -7.24
CA SER A 195 0.21 -4.82 -6.34
C SER A 195 1.01 -6.04 -6.77
N ARG A 196 2.33 -5.93 -6.79
CA ARG A 196 3.20 -6.89 -7.47
C ARG A 196 4.11 -7.66 -6.54
N ALA A 197 4.46 -8.89 -6.95
CA ALA A 197 5.54 -9.69 -6.39
C ALA A 197 6.65 -9.90 -7.43
N TYR A 198 7.90 -9.80 -6.97
CA TYR A 198 9.10 -9.97 -7.79
C TYR A 198 10.07 -10.95 -7.16
N TRP A 199 10.74 -11.74 -7.99
CA TRP A 199 11.98 -12.38 -7.66
C TRP A 199 13.14 -11.51 -8.15
N ILE A 200 14.04 -11.11 -7.26
CA ILE A 200 15.16 -10.20 -7.55
C ILE A 200 16.48 -10.95 -7.27
N ALA A 201 17.17 -11.32 -8.33
CA ALA A 201 18.44 -12.01 -8.35
C ALA A 201 19.18 -11.72 -9.67
N SER A 202 20.21 -12.50 -10.01
CA SER A 202 20.84 -12.41 -11.35
C SER A 202 19.85 -12.62 -12.50
N GLU A 203 18.87 -13.50 -12.30
CA GLU A 203 17.72 -13.68 -13.18
C GLU A 203 16.47 -13.18 -12.46
N SER A 204 16.20 -11.88 -12.61
CA SER A 204 15.06 -11.23 -11.98
C SER A 204 13.80 -11.43 -12.81
N LYS A 205 12.65 -11.58 -12.11
CA LYS A 205 11.35 -11.80 -12.75
C LYS A 205 10.21 -11.20 -11.94
N GLN A 206 9.25 -10.55 -12.60
CA GLN A 206 7.93 -10.28 -12.03
C GLN A 206 7.15 -11.60 -11.96
N LEU A 207 6.55 -11.89 -10.81
CA LEU A 207 5.86 -13.14 -10.52
C LEU A 207 4.34 -13.03 -10.64
N THR A 208 3.80 -11.82 -10.49
CA THR A 208 2.38 -11.53 -10.66
C THR A 208 2.10 -10.95 -12.04
N ILE A 209 0.84 -11.00 -12.45
CA ILE A 209 0.30 -10.30 -13.64
C ILE A 209 -0.82 -9.41 -13.11
N ASP A 210 -0.72 -8.10 -13.34
CA ASP A 210 -1.69 -7.15 -12.82
C ASP A 210 -3.09 -7.44 -13.35
N ASP A 211 -4.07 -7.44 -12.47
CA ASP A 211 -5.49 -7.42 -12.82
C ASP A 211 -5.84 -5.99 -13.26
N SER A 212 -5.52 -5.64 -14.50
CA SER A 212 -5.70 -4.31 -15.07
C SER A 212 -6.41 -4.37 -16.42
N TRP A 213 -7.09 -3.29 -16.75
CA TRP A 213 -7.77 -3.18 -18.06
C TRP A 213 -6.78 -3.37 -19.23
N LEU A 214 -5.55 -2.89 -19.09
CA LEU A 214 -4.51 -3.10 -20.09
C LEU A 214 -4.29 -4.59 -20.34
N ASN A 215 -4.03 -5.35 -19.27
CA ASN A 215 -3.76 -6.78 -19.37
C ASN A 215 -4.97 -7.55 -19.90
N ASP A 216 -6.19 -7.16 -19.54
CA ASP A 216 -7.42 -7.76 -20.06
C ASP A 216 -7.58 -7.53 -21.57
N MET A 217 -7.25 -6.33 -22.06
CA MET A 217 -7.32 -6.02 -23.49
C MET A 217 -6.26 -6.76 -24.30
N VAL A 218 -5.04 -6.84 -23.78
CA VAL A 218 -3.93 -7.53 -24.43
C VAL A 218 -4.13 -9.05 -24.43
N SER A 219 -4.47 -9.64 -23.27
CA SER A 219 -4.66 -11.09 -23.15
C SER A 219 -5.85 -11.62 -23.94
N SER A 220 -6.91 -10.80 -24.08
CA SER A 220 -8.06 -11.14 -24.92
C SER A 220 -7.83 -10.92 -26.42
N GLY A 221 -6.65 -10.42 -26.83
CA GLY A 221 -6.30 -10.13 -28.22
C GLY A 221 -7.07 -8.96 -28.84
N LYS A 222 -7.74 -8.14 -28.03
CA LYS A 222 -8.52 -6.98 -28.50
C LYS A 222 -7.65 -5.79 -28.90
N MET A 223 -6.52 -5.63 -28.24
CA MET A 223 -5.57 -4.55 -28.45
C MET A 223 -4.14 -5.07 -28.33
N THR A 224 -3.22 -4.40 -29.00
CA THR A 224 -1.79 -4.54 -28.69
C THR A 224 -1.47 -3.77 -27.41
N GLU A 225 -0.39 -4.13 -26.73
CA GLU A 225 0.07 -3.43 -25.53
C GLU A 225 0.27 -1.93 -25.78
N ALA A 226 0.90 -1.57 -26.91
CA ALA A 226 1.12 -0.18 -27.29
C ALA A 226 -0.18 0.62 -27.54
N GLU A 227 -1.26 -0.03 -27.99
CA GLU A 227 -2.57 0.59 -28.13
C GLU A 227 -3.26 0.75 -26.77
N ALA A 228 -3.23 -0.30 -25.95
CA ALA A 228 -3.84 -0.31 -24.62
C ALA A 228 -3.20 0.74 -23.68
N MET A 229 -1.87 0.90 -23.72
CA MET A 229 -1.13 1.90 -22.94
C MET A 229 -1.50 3.35 -23.25
N ARG A 230 -2.08 3.63 -24.42
CA ARG A 230 -2.55 4.99 -24.78
C ARG A 230 -3.94 5.31 -24.24
N SER A 231 -4.64 4.33 -23.68
CA SER A 231 -5.95 4.53 -23.09
C SER A 231 -5.83 5.20 -21.72
N SER A 232 -6.79 6.08 -21.39
CA SER A 232 -6.94 6.62 -20.04
C SER A 232 -7.26 5.53 -18.99
N ASN A 233 -7.70 4.35 -19.45
CA ASN A 233 -8.04 3.22 -18.57
C ASN A 233 -6.88 2.23 -18.41
N ALA A 234 -5.69 2.48 -18.99
CA ALA A 234 -4.59 1.53 -18.99
C ALA A 234 -4.25 0.97 -17.60
N HIS A 235 -4.27 1.83 -16.58
CA HIS A 235 -3.98 1.49 -15.19
C HIS A 235 -5.22 1.23 -14.32
N ALA A 236 -6.43 1.19 -14.91
CA ALA A 236 -7.63 0.86 -14.15
C ALA A 236 -7.58 -0.61 -13.73
N ILE A 237 -7.65 -0.87 -12.43
CA ILE A 237 -7.72 -2.24 -11.89
C ILE A 237 -9.07 -2.88 -12.25
N THR A 238 -9.07 -4.18 -12.50
CA THR A 238 -10.26 -4.95 -12.89
C THR A 238 -10.67 -6.01 -11.89
N ASN A 239 -9.88 -6.20 -10.84
CA ASN A 239 -10.14 -7.15 -9.78
C ASN A 239 -9.56 -6.64 -8.43
N TRP A 240 -10.33 -6.74 -7.34
CA TRP A 240 -9.96 -6.23 -6.01
C TRP A 240 -10.76 -6.94 -4.91
N LEU A 241 -10.48 -6.66 -3.64
CA LEU A 241 -11.28 -7.03 -2.49
C LEU A 241 -12.23 -5.90 -2.14
N GLY A 242 -13.56 -6.16 -2.13
CA GLY A 242 -14.58 -5.16 -1.83
C GLY A 242 -16.00 -5.74 -1.88
N ALA A 243 -16.98 -5.01 -1.36
CA ALA A 243 -18.38 -5.47 -1.30
C ALA A 243 -19.06 -5.51 -2.68
N ASP A 244 -18.52 -4.82 -3.67
CA ASP A 244 -18.99 -4.77 -5.06
C ASP A 244 -18.36 -5.83 -5.96
N VAL A 245 -17.42 -6.62 -5.42
CA VAL A 245 -16.80 -7.73 -6.15
C VAL A 245 -17.84 -8.80 -6.46
N ARG A 246 -17.91 -9.18 -7.72
CA ARG A 246 -18.81 -10.25 -8.17
C ARG A 246 -18.29 -11.61 -7.68
N ASP A 247 -19.20 -12.53 -7.41
CA ASP A 247 -18.90 -13.90 -6.95
C ASP A 247 -17.90 -14.67 -7.85
N SER A 248 -17.63 -14.16 -9.05
CA SER A 248 -16.67 -14.72 -10.01
C SER A 248 -15.23 -14.26 -9.84
N ALA A 249 -14.96 -13.26 -9.00
CA ALA A 249 -13.59 -12.79 -8.74
C ALA A 249 -12.80 -13.87 -8.00
N LYS A 250 -11.86 -14.47 -8.70
CA LYS A 250 -10.98 -15.51 -8.15
C LYS A 250 -9.57 -14.94 -8.02
N PRO A 251 -8.90 -15.15 -6.87
CA PRO A 251 -7.50 -14.79 -6.76
C PRO A 251 -6.66 -15.62 -7.73
N SER A 252 -5.66 -15.00 -8.31
CA SER A 252 -4.60 -15.70 -9.00
C SER A 252 -3.63 -16.27 -7.96
N ILE A 253 -3.26 -17.55 -8.12
CA ILE A 253 -2.30 -18.22 -7.20
C ILE A 253 -1.27 -18.96 -8.04
N ILE A 254 0.00 -18.78 -7.72
CA ILE A 254 1.12 -19.51 -8.32
C ILE A 254 2.07 -20.07 -7.27
N ASN A 255 2.79 -21.12 -7.66
CA ASN A 255 3.94 -21.63 -6.93
C ASN A 255 5.21 -21.31 -7.70
N PHE A 256 6.13 -20.63 -7.05
CA PHE A 256 7.43 -20.29 -7.59
C PHE A 256 8.53 -21.03 -6.83
N PRO A 257 9.17 -22.04 -7.43
CA PRO A 257 10.37 -22.65 -6.86
C PRO A 257 11.51 -21.64 -6.81
N ILE A 258 12.07 -21.40 -5.64
CA ILE A 258 13.14 -20.43 -5.43
C ILE A 258 14.45 -21.03 -5.99
N PRO A 259 14.99 -20.46 -7.09
CA PRO A 259 16.07 -21.15 -7.82
C PRO A 259 17.44 -20.98 -7.18
N SER A 260 17.66 -19.87 -6.49
CA SER A 260 18.97 -19.44 -6.01
C SER A 260 18.86 -18.59 -4.74
N GLN A 261 19.95 -17.98 -4.36
CA GLN A 261 19.99 -16.87 -3.42
C GLN A 261 19.43 -15.61 -4.09
N GLY A 262 18.61 -14.83 -3.37
CA GLY A 262 17.99 -13.62 -3.92
C GLY A 262 16.95 -13.02 -2.97
N TYR A 263 16.12 -12.14 -3.49
CA TYR A 263 15.09 -11.45 -2.72
C TYR A 263 13.71 -11.72 -3.32
N LEU A 264 12.76 -12.08 -2.48
CA LEU A 264 11.34 -11.94 -2.79
C LEU A 264 10.91 -10.55 -2.35
N LEU A 265 10.39 -9.76 -3.28
CA LEU A 265 9.95 -8.39 -3.05
C LEU A 265 8.47 -8.26 -3.40
N LEU A 266 7.67 -7.71 -2.49
CA LEU A 266 6.28 -7.32 -2.71
C LEU A 266 6.18 -5.81 -2.61
N CYS A 267 5.41 -5.17 -3.49
CA CYS A 267 5.19 -3.73 -3.42
C CYS A 267 3.86 -3.29 -4.06
N THR A 268 3.43 -2.09 -3.67
CA THR A 268 2.33 -1.35 -4.31
C THR A 268 2.85 -0.56 -5.52
N ASP A 269 1.92 0.04 -6.26
CA ASP A 269 2.19 0.81 -7.47
C ASP A 269 3.03 2.08 -7.20
N GLY A 270 2.98 2.61 -5.98
CA GLY A 270 3.82 3.72 -5.55
C GLY A 270 5.34 3.46 -5.67
N LEU A 271 5.78 2.20 -5.75
CA LEU A 271 7.14 1.85 -6.15
C LEU A 271 7.26 1.55 -7.62
N TRP A 272 6.47 0.59 -8.15
CA TRP A 272 6.70 0.08 -9.50
C TRP A 272 6.35 1.09 -10.60
N ASN A 273 5.55 2.11 -10.33
CA ASN A 273 5.34 3.24 -11.25
C ASN A 273 6.65 4.01 -11.55
N TYR A 274 7.61 4.03 -10.62
CA TYR A 274 8.92 4.66 -10.79
C TYR A 274 10.02 3.70 -11.22
N ALA A 275 9.83 2.40 -11.03
CA ALA A 275 10.77 1.34 -11.40
C ALA A 275 10.00 0.16 -12.02
N PRO A 276 9.38 0.33 -13.22
CA PRO A 276 8.51 -0.68 -13.81
C PRO A 276 9.25 -1.96 -14.22
N GLU A 277 10.53 -1.84 -14.51
CA GLU A 277 11.35 -2.97 -14.99
C GLU A 277 12.07 -3.67 -13.82
N THR A 278 12.11 -4.99 -13.85
CA THR A 278 12.83 -5.79 -12.85
C THR A 278 14.32 -5.44 -12.75
N SER A 279 14.93 -5.05 -13.86
CA SER A 279 16.33 -4.59 -13.92
C SER A 279 16.56 -3.30 -13.13
N GLN A 280 15.58 -2.40 -13.11
CA GLN A 280 15.63 -1.16 -12.33
C GLN A 280 15.53 -1.48 -10.83
N ILE A 281 14.60 -2.36 -10.44
CA ILE A 281 14.47 -2.80 -9.05
C ILE A 281 15.76 -3.48 -8.58
N LEU A 282 16.35 -4.38 -9.41
CA LEU A 282 17.64 -5.01 -9.10
C LEU A 282 18.75 -3.99 -8.89
N ALA A 283 18.86 -3.00 -9.78
CA ALA A 283 19.84 -1.94 -9.65
C ALA A 283 19.67 -1.15 -8.35
N LEU A 284 18.43 -0.81 -7.96
CA LEU A 284 18.13 -0.12 -6.71
C LEU A 284 18.46 -0.97 -5.48
N VAL A 285 18.13 -2.26 -5.48
CA VAL A 285 18.51 -3.19 -4.42
C VAL A 285 20.04 -3.24 -4.25
N GLN A 286 20.79 -3.30 -5.36
CA GLN A 286 22.26 -3.26 -5.32
C GLN A 286 22.80 -1.92 -4.81
N GLN A 287 22.20 -0.81 -5.23
CA GLN A 287 22.58 0.55 -4.80
C GLN A 287 22.32 0.79 -3.31
N SER A 288 21.40 0.07 -2.68
CA SER A 288 21.18 0.15 -1.22
C SER A 288 22.44 -0.22 -0.41
N GLY A 289 23.36 -0.98 -1.03
CA GLY A 289 24.63 -1.40 -0.45
C GLY A 289 24.49 -2.36 0.74
N SER A 290 23.33 -2.97 0.93
CA SER A 290 23.01 -3.83 2.06
C SER A 290 22.33 -5.12 1.64
N SER A 291 22.42 -6.15 2.50
CA SER A 291 21.57 -7.33 2.44
C SER A 291 20.46 -7.35 3.50
N ASP A 292 20.42 -6.32 4.35
CA ASP A 292 19.39 -6.17 5.38
C ASP A 292 18.07 -5.69 4.75
N ALA A 293 17.00 -6.46 4.97
CA ALA A 293 15.70 -6.23 4.36
C ALA A 293 15.12 -4.85 4.69
N VAL A 294 15.29 -4.35 5.92
CA VAL A 294 14.75 -3.03 6.27
C VAL A 294 15.52 -1.90 5.60
N ILE A 295 16.84 -2.04 5.44
CA ILE A 295 17.66 -1.03 4.76
C ILE A 295 17.29 -0.98 3.27
N ILE A 296 17.10 -2.14 2.63
CA ILE A 296 16.65 -2.23 1.23
C ILE A 296 15.25 -1.61 1.10
N SER A 297 14.30 -1.98 1.95
CA SER A 297 12.92 -1.46 1.89
C SER A 297 12.88 0.06 2.06
N ARG A 298 13.64 0.62 3.03
CA ARG A 298 13.78 2.07 3.21
C ARG A 298 14.35 2.75 1.96
N TYR A 299 15.41 2.17 1.39
CA TYR A 299 16.06 2.73 0.20
C TYR A 299 15.08 2.80 -0.99
N LEU A 300 14.30 1.74 -1.23
CA LEU A 300 13.32 1.68 -2.31
C LEU A 300 12.17 2.69 -2.10
N VAL A 301 11.66 2.79 -0.87
CA VAL A 301 10.64 3.79 -0.52
C VAL A 301 11.18 5.22 -0.67
N ASP A 302 12.38 5.50 -0.17
CA ASP A 302 13.00 6.82 -0.27
C ASP A 302 13.34 7.18 -1.72
N PHE A 303 13.71 6.20 -2.55
CA PHE A 303 13.84 6.38 -4.00
C PHE A 303 12.51 6.84 -4.61
N ALA A 304 11.40 6.11 -4.42
CA ALA A 304 10.11 6.47 -4.97
C ALA A 304 9.64 7.87 -4.50
N ARG A 305 9.86 8.20 -3.22
CA ARG A 305 9.63 9.55 -2.69
C ARG A 305 10.46 10.61 -3.42
N SER A 306 11.74 10.34 -3.71
CA SER A 306 12.63 11.27 -4.42
C SER A 306 12.21 11.51 -5.86
N GLN A 307 11.53 10.56 -6.49
CA GLN A 307 10.97 10.67 -7.83
C GLN A 307 9.64 11.45 -7.89
N GLY A 308 9.08 11.82 -6.74
CA GLY A 308 7.85 12.61 -6.66
C GLY A 308 6.88 12.12 -5.58
N GLY A 309 6.93 10.85 -5.19
CA GLY A 309 6.09 10.27 -4.15
C GLY A 309 4.60 10.57 -4.34
N HIS A 310 4.11 10.36 -5.58
CA HIS A 310 2.74 10.74 -5.95
C HIS A 310 1.72 9.88 -5.24
N ASP A 311 2.05 8.61 -4.95
CA ASP A 311 1.18 7.66 -4.28
C ASP A 311 1.73 7.22 -2.92
N ASN A 312 0.93 6.44 -2.20
CA ASN A 312 1.36 5.65 -1.06
C ASN A 312 2.37 4.59 -1.54
N ILE A 313 3.36 4.26 -0.73
CA ILE A 313 4.49 3.42 -1.15
C ILE A 313 4.70 2.34 -0.11
N THR A 314 4.44 1.10 -0.48
CA THR A 314 4.70 -0.05 0.40
C THR A 314 5.66 -1.01 -0.26
N VAL A 315 6.70 -1.39 0.48
CA VAL A 315 7.73 -2.34 0.05
C VAL A 315 8.01 -3.34 1.16
N VAL A 316 7.92 -4.61 0.82
CA VAL A 316 8.31 -5.74 1.68
C VAL A 316 9.41 -6.52 1.00
N VAL A 317 10.47 -6.85 1.74
CA VAL A 317 11.62 -7.61 1.24
C VAL A 317 11.86 -8.82 2.13
N LEU A 318 12.02 -9.99 1.51
CA LEU A 318 12.52 -11.21 2.13
C LEU A 318 13.78 -11.66 1.40
N TYR A 319 14.90 -11.70 2.11
CA TYR A 319 16.16 -12.27 1.62
C TYR A 319 16.18 -13.78 1.83
N LEU A 320 16.57 -14.51 0.79
CA LEU A 320 16.63 -15.97 0.77
C LEU A 320 18.02 -16.41 0.31
N ASN A 321 18.67 -17.26 1.16
CA ASN A 321 19.97 -17.87 0.88
C ASN A 321 19.87 -19.06 -0.06
#